data_d0e065131911d37016247956d6d6f0af
#
_entry.id   d0e065131911d37016247956d6d6f0af
#
_cell.length_a   1.000
_cell.length_b   1.000
_cell.length_c   1.000
_cell.angle_alpha   90.00
_cell.angle_beta   90.00
_cell.angle_gamma   90.00
#
_symmetry.space_group_name_H-M   'P 1'
#
loop_
_entity.id
_entity.type
_entity.pdbx_description
1 polymer ?
#
loop_
_entity_poly.entity_id
_entity_poly.type
_entity_poly.pdbx_seq_one_letter_code
_entity_poly.pdbx_strand_id
1 'polypeptide(L)'
;MKSKEDNTQKKSKKLSSKELSWVLYDVGNSAYTLLACALIPIWYKSLAVGDGAGQISSDRATAYYAMAIAVMTVVSALIGPVCGAIADHMRIKKAIFSTTVVVGVSACILNGFTPTWVLFLVIYVLTKIFYNASLVFYDSMLVDVTTKDRMDEVSSYGYAWGYLGSCVPFLVSLAAYICGPDMLGYISNRLSMIIGFAVTGIWWLVVTVPLLKSYKQVNYVSEAAEAKSKNPGILRLIAGAFAQIFGTIKKIATKDKKVGLFLIAFFLYIDGVGTIIDNCINIGTDLKLDSVGQVVFLLFTQVVACIGSLVFGRLSQKYKTTTLLYVCIAGYFAVCLYALTLHDLIGFGIMAFGVGCFQGSLQALSRSYFSKIIPPENSGEYFGIYDIFAKGASFLGSLVIAAVKLAGGTINVAVATMAIFFAVGFVFLRLADSYDAPGYEK
;
A
#
# COMPACT_ATOMS: atom_id res chain seq x y z
N MET A 1 -48.99 -19.85 8.59
CA MET A 1 -48.40 -18.52 8.79
C MET A 1 -46.88 -18.64 8.90
N LYS A 2 -46.20 -18.91 7.79
CA LYS A 2 -44.72 -18.94 7.64
C LYS A 2 -44.41 -18.39 6.26
N SER A 3 -44.41 -17.10 6.04
CA SER A 3 -43.96 -16.51 4.76
C SER A 3 -43.95 -14.98 4.77
N LYS A 4 -43.49 -14.30 5.83
CA LYS A 4 -43.41 -12.83 5.83
C LYS A 4 -42.13 -12.24 6.47
N GLU A 5 -41.17 -13.06 6.89
CA GLU A 5 -39.93 -12.54 7.51
C GLU A 5 -38.70 -12.55 6.60
N ASP A 6 -38.82 -12.99 5.35
CA ASP A 6 -37.64 -13.24 4.47
C ASP A 6 -37.43 -12.18 3.39
N ASN A 7 -37.94 -10.96 3.56
CA ASN A 7 -37.86 -9.95 2.48
C ASN A 7 -37.44 -8.54 2.90
N THR A 8 -36.61 -8.36 3.94
CA THR A 8 -36.25 -7.02 4.44
C THR A 8 -34.75 -6.75 4.54
N GLN A 9 -33.90 -7.48 3.84
CA GLN A 9 -32.52 -7.02 3.57
C GLN A 9 -32.29 -6.86 2.07
N LYS A 10 -32.96 -5.91 1.44
CA LYS A 10 -32.43 -5.29 0.23
C LYS A 10 -31.13 -4.62 0.63
N LYS A 11 -29.97 -5.31 0.39
CA LYS A 11 -28.62 -4.76 0.58
C LYS A 11 -28.58 -3.37 -0.05
N SER A 12 -28.41 -2.35 0.77
CA SER A 12 -28.28 -0.97 0.30
C SER A 12 -27.11 -0.91 -0.69
N LYS A 13 -27.36 -0.57 -1.94
CA LYS A 13 -26.34 -0.40 -3.00
C LYS A 13 -25.39 0.76 -2.72
N LYS A 14 -25.68 1.61 -1.73
CA LYS A 14 -24.87 2.79 -1.40
C LYS A 14 -23.96 2.51 -0.20
N LEU A 15 -22.78 3.13 -0.22
CA LEU A 15 -21.88 3.15 0.94
C LEU A 15 -22.56 3.87 2.12
N SER A 16 -22.43 3.32 3.31
CA SER A 16 -22.78 4.03 4.54
C SER A 16 -21.84 5.20 4.77
N SER A 17 -22.22 6.16 5.62
CA SER A 17 -21.36 7.30 5.94
C SER A 17 -20.00 6.89 6.53
N LYS A 18 -19.97 5.79 7.33
CA LYS A 18 -18.72 5.25 7.88
C LYS A 18 -17.83 4.63 6.80
N GLU A 19 -18.41 3.82 5.92
CA GLU A 19 -17.70 3.19 4.80
C GLU A 19 -17.15 4.26 3.86
N LEU A 20 -17.95 5.29 3.53
CA LEU A 20 -17.51 6.40 2.69
C LEU A 20 -16.34 7.15 3.33
N SER A 21 -16.41 7.42 4.64
CA SER A 21 -15.33 8.10 5.36
C SER A 21 -14.03 7.29 5.33
N TRP A 22 -14.12 5.97 5.40
CA TRP A 22 -12.99 5.07 5.31
C TRP A 22 -12.41 5.05 3.88
N VAL A 23 -13.26 4.98 2.85
CA VAL A 23 -12.85 5.05 1.43
C VAL A 23 -12.14 6.37 1.13
N LEU A 24 -12.60 7.49 1.68
CA LEU A 24 -11.96 8.79 1.48
C LEU A 24 -10.52 8.85 2.00
N TYR A 25 -10.18 8.10 3.03
CA TYR A 25 -8.79 8.04 3.48
C TYR A 25 -7.86 7.44 2.41
N ASP A 26 -8.31 6.41 1.68
CA ASP A 26 -7.53 5.84 0.56
C ASP A 26 -7.29 6.86 -0.55
N VAL A 27 -8.28 7.73 -0.82
CA VAL A 27 -8.13 8.86 -1.75
C VAL A 27 -7.02 9.81 -1.30
N GLY A 28 -6.92 10.06 0.01
CA GLY A 28 -5.91 10.95 0.58
C GLY A 28 -4.50 10.37 0.55
N ASN A 29 -4.35 9.18 1.09
CA ASN A 29 -3.04 8.57 1.25
C ASN A 29 -2.40 8.16 -0.09
N SER A 30 -3.19 7.74 -1.08
CA SER A 30 -2.70 7.36 -2.40
C SER A 30 -2.03 8.52 -3.15
N ALA A 31 -2.41 9.76 -2.86
CA ALA A 31 -1.75 10.95 -3.41
C ALA A 31 -0.28 11.03 -3.01
N TYR A 32 0.04 10.72 -1.74
CA TYR A 32 1.42 10.68 -1.28
C TYR A 32 2.20 9.52 -1.92
N THR A 33 1.57 8.37 -2.13
CA THR A 33 2.22 7.24 -2.82
C THR A 33 2.63 7.63 -4.23
N LEU A 34 1.74 8.26 -4.98
CA LEU A 34 2.02 8.66 -6.37
C LEU A 34 3.12 9.73 -6.44
N LEU A 35 3.09 10.71 -5.53
CA LEU A 35 4.17 11.71 -5.40
C LEU A 35 5.50 11.04 -5.06
N ALA A 36 5.51 10.08 -4.13
CA ALA A 36 6.71 9.39 -3.67
C ALA A 36 7.37 8.53 -4.76
N CYS A 37 6.58 7.89 -5.60
CA CYS A 37 7.10 7.07 -6.69
C CYS A 37 7.63 7.91 -7.87
N ALA A 38 7.01 9.06 -8.18
CA ALA A 38 7.31 9.80 -9.39
C ALA A 38 8.22 11.02 -9.16
N LEU A 39 7.87 11.94 -8.27
CA LEU A 39 8.52 13.24 -8.17
C LEU A 39 9.55 13.35 -7.04
N ILE A 40 9.37 12.65 -5.92
CA ILE A 40 10.31 12.71 -4.79
C ILE A 40 11.73 12.32 -5.19
N PRO A 41 11.99 11.22 -5.94
CA PRO A 41 13.34 10.87 -6.38
C PRO A 41 13.99 11.95 -7.25
N ILE A 42 13.20 12.61 -8.11
CA ILE A 42 13.67 13.67 -9.00
C ILE A 42 14.08 14.90 -8.17
N TRP A 43 13.20 15.40 -7.30
CA TRP A 43 13.50 16.54 -6.44
C TRP A 43 14.66 16.27 -5.48
N TYR A 44 14.75 15.07 -4.95
CA TYR A 44 15.92 14.68 -4.14
C TYR A 44 17.22 14.82 -4.94
N LYS A 45 17.24 14.25 -6.16
CA LYS A 45 18.44 14.36 -7.01
C LYS A 45 18.79 15.79 -7.37
N SER A 46 17.80 16.65 -7.65
CA SER A 46 18.05 18.06 -7.94
C SER A 46 18.63 18.84 -6.75
N LEU A 47 18.39 18.38 -5.51
CA LEU A 47 19.02 18.97 -4.32
C LEU A 47 20.40 18.38 -4.04
N ALA A 48 20.61 17.09 -4.32
CA ALA A 48 21.77 16.34 -3.89
C ALA A 48 22.93 16.38 -4.89
N VAL A 49 22.62 16.42 -6.21
CA VAL A 49 23.61 16.21 -7.27
C VAL A 49 24.07 17.55 -7.84
N GLY A 50 25.41 17.74 -7.93
CA GLY A 50 26.06 18.91 -8.51
C GLY A 50 27.47 19.12 -7.97
N ASP A 51 28.08 20.24 -8.38
CA ASP A 51 29.41 20.66 -7.97
C ASP A 51 29.41 21.74 -6.88
N GLY A 52 28.23 22.11 -6.38
CA GLY A 52 28.08 23.10 -5.33
C GLY A 52 28.50 22.60 -3.94
N ALA A 53 28.76 23.55 -3.04
CA ALA A 53 29.13 23.24 -1.66
C ALA A 53 28.04 22.39 -0.99
N GLY A 54 28.40 21.18 -0.53
CA GLY A 54 27.51 20.24 0.12
C GLY A 54 26.75 19.31 -0.86
N GLN A 55 26.92 19.43 -2.16
CA GLN A 55 26.40 18.49 -3.15
C GLN A 55 27.33 17.28 -3.32
N ILE A 56 26.79 16.20 -3.87
CA ILE A 56 27.46 14.91 -4.01
C ILE A 56 27.30 14.36 -5.44
N SER A 57 28.11 13.35 -5.78
CA SER A 57 27.98 12.66 -7.06
C SER A 57 26.63 11.90 -7.16
N SER A 58 26.16 11.71 -8.40
CA SER A 58 24.91 10.99 -8.70
C SER A 58 24.89 9.59 -8.07
N ASP A 59 26.00 8.87 -8.08
CA ASP A 59 26.11 7.51 -7.51
C ASP A 59 25.94 7.53 -6.00
N ARG A 60 26.57 8.50 -5.31
CA ARG A 60 26.41 8.69 -3.86
C ARG A 60 24.97 9.09 -3.51
N ALA A 61 24.36 9.97 -4.29
CA ALA A 61 22.97 10.35 -4.10
C ALA A 61 22.04 9.13 -4.22
N THR A 62 22.23 8.31 -5.23
CA THR A 62 21.46 7.06 -5.41
C THR A 62 21.68 6.10 -4.24
N ALA A 63 22.93 5.94 -3.76
CA ALA A 63 23.21 5.09 -2.61
C ALA A 63 22.55 5.59 -1.31
N TYR A 64 22.60 6.88 -1.01
CA TYR A 64 21.94 7.45 0.19
C TYR A 64 20.42 7.35 0.10
N TYR A 65 19.82 7.54 -1.07
CA TYR A 65 18.40 7.34 -1.27
C TYR A 65 17.97 5.88 -1.01
N ALA A 66 18.74 4.92 -1.53
CA ALA A 66 18.52 3.50 -1.27
C ALA A 66 18.67 3.15 0.23
N MET A 67 19.68 3.72 0.91
CA MET A 67 19.83 3.57 2.37
C MET A 67 18.63 4.14 3.13
N ALA A 68 18.11 5.31 2.73
CA ALA A 68 16.92 5.90 3.34
C ALA A 68 15.70 4.98 3.17
N ILE A 69 15.50 4.40 1.98
CA ILE A 69 14.45 3.39 1.73
C ILE A 69 14.63 2.16 2.64
N ALA A 70 15.83 1.64 2.76
CA ALA A 70 16.12 0.48 3.62
C ALA A 70 15.79 0.78 5.09
N VAL A 71 16.26 1.92 5.60
CA VAL A 71 16.01 2.36 6.98
C VAL A 71 14.52 2.50 7.24
N MET A 72 13.77 3.21 6.39
CA MET A 72 12.33 3.40 6.60
C MET A 72 11.56 2.08 6.53
N THR A 73 11.99 1.14 5.68
CA THR A 73 11.35 -0.19 5.56
C THR A 73 11.54 -1.00 6.84
N VAL A 74 12.77 -1.09 7.35
CA VAL A 74 13.08 -1.80 8.60
C VAL A 74 12.34 -1.18 9.78
N VAL A 75 12.42 0.14 9.93
CA VAL A 75 11.76 0.86 11.03
C VAL A 75 10.24 0.69 10.97
N SER A 76 9.64 0.79 9.79
CA SER A 76 8.19 0.59 9.62
C SER A 76 7.77 -0.84 9.92
N ALA A 77 8.55 -1.84 9.48
CA ALA A 77 8.28 -3.25 9.76
C ALA A 77 8.32 -3.59 11.27
N LEU A 78 9.13 -2.87 12.05
CA LEU A 78 9.19 -3.04 13.50
C LEU A 78 8.07 -2.28 14.22
N ILE A 79 7.78 -1.04 13.79
CA ILE A 79 6.79 -0.17 14.44
C ILE A 79 5.36 -0.64 14.16
N GLY A 80 5.06 -1.08 12.95
CA GLY A 80 3.71 -1.46 12.52
C GLY A 80 3.02 -2.45 13.46
N PRO A 81 3.58 -3.65 13.68
CA PRO A 81 2.97 -4.65 14.57
C PRO A 81 2.88 -4.19 16.02
N VAL A 82 3.91 -3.51 16.53
CA VAL A 82 3.94 -3.01 17.93
C VAL A 82 2.83 -1.99 18.15
N CYS A 83 2.73 -1.00 17.28
CA CYS A 83 1.67 -0.01 17.35
C CYS A 83 0.29 -0.63 17.12
N GLY A 84 0.18 -1.61 16.23
CA GLY A 84 -1.06 -2.36 15.98
C GLY A 84 -1.54 -3.11 17.23
N ALA A 85 -0.65 -3.88 17.88
CA ALA A 85 -0.96 -4.59 19.10
C ALA A 85 -1.38 -3.64 20.25
N ILE A 86 -0.69 -2.53 20.42
CA ILE A 86 -1.06 -1.52 21.42
C ILE A 86 -2.42 -0.91 21.13
N ALA A 87 -2.73 -0.67 19.85
CA ALA A 87 -3.98 -0.03 19.44
C ALA A 87 -5.22 -0.93 19.58
N ASP A 88 -5.05 -2.25 19.62
CA ASP A 88 -6.14 -3.19 19.85
C ASP A 88 -6.59 -3.20 21.31
N HIS A 89 -5.72 -2.76 22.23
CA HIS A 89 -6.08 -2.52 23.62
C HIS A 89 -6.61 -1.10 23.83
N MET A 90 -7.34 -0.86 24.92
CA MET A 90 -7.69 0.47 25.44
C MET A 90 -8.47 1.43 24.50
N ARG A 91 -8.98 0.99 23.36
CA ARG A 91 -9.74 1.82 22.40
C ARG A 91 -8.97 3.06 21.90
N ILE A 92 -7.65 2.97 21.81
CA ILE A 92 -6.77 4.09 21.43
C ILE A 92 -6.41 4.11 19.94
N LYS A 93 -6.91 3.13 19.14
CA LYS A 93 -6.63 3.04 17.70
C LYS A 93 -6.86 4.37 16.96
N LYS A 94 -7.97 5.05 17.25
CA LYS A 94 -8.26 6.37 16.67
C LYS A 94 -7.23 7.43 17.03
N ALA A 95 -6.80 7.48 18.29
CA ALA A 95 -5.84 8.48 18.77
C ALA A 95 -4.47 8.28 18.09
N ILE A 96 -3.98 7.04 18.06
CA ILE A 96 -2.69 6.71 17.41
C ILE A 96 -2.78 7.00 15.90
N PHE A 97 -3.85 6.55 15.24
CA PHE A 97 -4.08 6.86 13.82
C PHE A 97 -4.07 8.37 13.55
N SER A 98 -4.80 9.15 14.36
CA SER A 98 -4.83 10.61 14.21
C SER A 98 -3.45 11.22 14.33
N THR A 99 -2.65 10.77 15.31
CA THR A 99 -1.27 11.23 15.52
C THR A 99 -0.38 10.88 14.33
N THR A 100 -0.47 9.63 13.83
CA THR A 100 0.33 9.22 12.66
C THR A 100 0.00 10.02 11.41
N VAL A 101 -1.29 10.30 11.18
CA VAL A 101 -1.71 11.15 10.04
C VAL A 101 -1.21 12.59 10.20
N VAL A 102 -1.44 13.22 11.36
CA VAL A 102 -1.04 14.62 11.56
C VAL A 102 0.47 14.79 11.44
N VAL A 103 1.25 13.91 12.07
CA VAL A 103 2.73 13.97 11.98
C VAL A 103 3.19 13.68 10.55
N GLY A 104 2.62 12.65 9.89
CA GLY A 104 2.94 12.31 8.51
C GLY A 104 2.65 13.44 7.53
N VAL A 105 1.47 14.07 7.63
CA VAL A 105 1.09 15.23 6.80
C VAL A 105 2.01 16.43 7.06
N SER A 106 2.27 16.74 8.33
CA SER A 106 3.14 17.85 8.70
C SER A 106 4.56 17.66 8.16
N ALA A 107 5.11 16.46 8.31
CA ALA A 107 6.41 16.10 7.75
C ALA A 107 6.40 16.14 6.21
N CYS A 108 5.33 15.68 5.56
CA CYS A 108 5.15 15.79 4.12
C CYS A 108 5.24 17.24 3.65
N ILE A 109 4.48 18.14 4.26
CA ILE A 109 4.49 19.58 3.90
C ILE A 109 5.88 20.17 4.17
N LEU A 110 6.48 19.88 5.32
CA LEU A 110 7.82 20.36 5.69
C LEU A 110 8.90 19.92 4.70
N ASN A 111 8.74 18.78 4.06
CA ASN A 111 9.71 18.28 3.09
C ASN A 111 9.89 19.22 1.89
N GLY A 112 8.81 19.94 1.48
CA GLY A 112 8.88 20.97 0.45
C GLY A 112 9.75 22.20 0.82
N PHE A 113 9.99 22.44 2.11
CA PHE A 113 10.76 23.57 2.61
C PHE A 113 12.21 23.25 2.95
N THR A 114 12.65 22.01 2.73
CA THR A 114 14.00 21.58 3.12
C THR A 114 15.08 22.27 2.28
N PRO A 115 16.13 22.88 2.91
CA PRO A 115 17.18 23.57 2.18
C PRO A 115 18.30 22.64 1.68
N THR A 116 18.43 21.43 2.25
CA THR A 116 19.52 20.49 1.94
C THR A 116 18.99 19.10 1.68
N TRP A 117 19.71 18.34 0.85
CA TRP A 117 19.35 16.96 0.53
C TRP A 117 19.37 16.02 1.76
N VAL A 118 20.24 16.29 2.75
CA VAL A 118 20.30 15.49 3.99
C VAL A 118 19.00 15.68 4.79
N LEU A 119 18.60 16.93 5.03
CA LEU A 119 17.38 17.24 5.76
C LEU A 119 16.15 16.73 4.99
N PHE A 120 16.17 16.80 3.64
CA PHE A 120 15.13 16.22 2.80
C PHE A 120 14.99 14.72 3.05
N LEU A 121 16.08 13.95 3.03
CA LEU A 121 16.02 12.51 3.28
C LEU A 121 15.53 12.18 4.70
N VAL A 122 15.99 12.91 5.71
CA VAL A 122 15.55 12.69 7.10
C VAL A 122 14.05 12.89 7.24
N ILE A 123 13.53 14.01 6.71
CA ILE A 123 12.09 14.31 6.76
C ILE A 123 11.29 13.33 5.87
N TYR A 124 11.83 12.94 4.72
CA TYR A 124 11.22 11.92 3.86
C TYR A 124 11.07 10.57 4.57
N VAL A 125 12.14 10.09 5.23
CA VAL A 125 12.09 8.87 6.05
C VAL A 125 11.05 8.98 7.14
N LEU A 126 11.01 10.10 7.87
CA LEU A 126 10.00 10.36 8.89
C LEU A 126 8.58 10.33 8.33
N THR A 127 8.33 11.06 7.24
CA THR A 127 7.03 11.07 6.54
C THR A 127 6.60 9.66 6.18
N LYS A 128 7.50 8.88 5.60
CA LYS A 128 7.19 7.51 5.13
C LYS A 128 6.91 6.55 6.27
N ILE A 129 7.63 6.66 7.40
CA ILE A 129 7.38 5.86 8.61
C ILE A 129 5.96 6.13 9.14
N PHE A 130 5.58 7.39 9.30
CA PHE A 130 4.24 7.76 9.80
C PHE A 130 3.13 7.45 8.79
N TYR A 131 3.41 7.62 7.50
CA TYR A 131 2.53 7.17 6.42
C TYR A 131 2.27 5.65 6.52
N ASN A 132 3.33 4.86 6.61
CA ASN A 132 3.23 3.42 6.71
C ASN A 132 2.50 2.97 7.99
N ALA A 133 2.80 3.60 9.13
CA ALA A 133 2.09 3.32 10.37
C ALA A 133 0.59 3.64 10.26
N SER A 134 0.23 4.73 9.60
CA SER A 134 -1.18 5.10 9.39
C SER A 134 -1.94 4.07 8.56
N LEU A 135 -1.29 3.42 7.59
CA LEU A 135 -1.90 2.36 6.77
C LEU A 135 -2.25 1.11 7.60
N VAL A 136 -1.38 0.69 8.55
CA VAL A 136 -1.66 -0.44 9.44
C VAL A 136 -2.97 -0.21 10.20
N PHE A 137 -3.16 0.98 10.76
CA PHE A 137 -4.39 1.32 11.46
C PHE A 137 -5.59 1.40 10.53
N TYR A 138 -5.42 2.07 9.39
CA TYR A 138 -6.46 2.20 8.39
C TYR A 138 -6.97 0.85 7.90
N ASP A 139 -6.08 -0.07 7.53
CA ASP A 139 -6.45 -1.41 7.07
C ASP A 139 -7.15 -2.20 8.18
N SER A 140 -6.66 -2.10 9.43
CA SER A 140 -7.26 -2.75 10.59
C SER A 140 -8.64 -2.19 10.98
N MET A 141 -8.99 -0.97 10.54
CA MET A 141 -10.31 -0.37 10.75
C MET A 141 -11.40 -0.99 9.88
N LEU A 142 -11.06 -1.74 8.85
CA LEU A 142 -12.05 -2.35 7.95
C LEU A 142 -13.06 -3.23 8.70
N VAL A 143 -12.62 -3.95 9.73
CA VAL A 143 -13.48 -4.78 10.58
C VAL A 143 -14.46 -3.98 11.44
N ASP A 144 -14.18 -2.68 11.68
CA ASP A 144 -15.01 -1.79 12.50
C ASP A 144 -16.00 -0.97 11.66
N VAL A 145 -15.69 -0.72 10.39
CA VAL A 145 -16.47 0.20 9.53
C VAL A 145 -17.51 -0.49 8.70
N THR A 146 -17.36 -1.80 8.44
CA THR A 146 -18.28 -2.57 7.60
C THR A 146 -18.48 -3.99 8.09
N THR A 147 -19.43 -4.71 7.49
CA THR A 147 -19.72 -6.12 7.79
C THR A 147 -18.93 -7.06 6.88
N LYS A 148 -18.71 -8.31 7.33
CA LYS A 148 -17.96 -9.34 6.57
C LYS A 148 -18.41 -9.47 5.11
N ASP A 149 -19.74 -9.42 4.87
CA ASP A 149 -20.32 -9.53 3.53
C ASP A 149 -19.96 -8.39 2.58
N ARG A 150 -19.65 -7.22 3.13
CA ARG A 150 -19.36 -6.01 2.37
C ARG A 150 -17.88 -5.64 2.32
N MET A 151 -17.02 -6.33 3.07
CA MET A 151 -15.59 -6.01 3.15
C MET A 151 -14.92 -5.96 1.77
N ASP A 152 -15.23 -6.91 0.87
CA ASP A 152 -14.65 -6.92 -0.48
C ASP A 152 -15.06 -5.69 -1.28
N GLU A 153 -16.35 -5.35 -1.24
CA GLU A 153 -16.89 -4.19 -1.95
C GLU A 153 -16.29 -2.89 -1.43
N VAL A 154 -16.30 -2.69 -0.11
CA VAL A 154 -15.81 -1.47 0.54
C VAL A 154 -14.30 -1.32 0.32
N SER A 155 -13.53 -2.42 0.46
CA SER A 155 -12.09 -2.42 0.19
C SER A 155 -11.80 -2.07 -1.28
N SER A 156 -12.58 -2.62 -2.21
CA SER A 156 -12.44 -2.32 -3.65
C SER A 156 -12.77 -0.87 -3.98
N TYR A 157 -13.78 -0.28 -3.33
CA TYR A 157 -14.06 1.16 -3.45
C TYR A 157 -12.90 2.02 -2.92
N GLY A 158 -12.26 1.62 -1.81
CA GLY A 158 -11.08 2.32 -1.28
C GLY A 158 -9.99 2.43 -2.35
N TYR A 159 -9.55 1.30 -2.88
CA TYR A 159 -8.54 1.29 -3.93
C TYR A 159 -8.99 2.00 -5.22
N ALA A 160 -10.23 1.78 -5.67
CA ALA A 160 -10.74 2.41 -6.88
C ALA A 160 -10.68 3.94 -6.80
N TRP A 161 -11.25 4.50 -5.75
CA TRP A 161 -11.26 5.95 -5.56
C TRP A 161 -9.89 6.49 -5.15
N GLY A 162 -9.04 5.67 -4.49
CA GLY A 162 -7.66 5.99 -4.20
C GLY A 162 -6.86 6.23 -5.49
N TYR A 163 -6.94 5.33 -6.46
CA TYR A 163 -6.25 5.48 -7.75
C TYR A 163 -6.70 6.72 -8.50
N LEU A 164 -7.99 6.95 -8.63
CA LEU A 164 -8.49 8.11 -9.37
C LEU A 164 -8.27 9.43 -8.62
N GLY A 165 -8.52 9.43 -7.31
CA GLY A 165 -8.40 10.63 -6.49
C GLY A 165 -6.97 11.11 -6.29
N SER A 166 -5.99 10.21 -6.33
CA SER A 166 -4.56 10.55 -6.26
C SER A 166 -4.07 11.31 -7.51
N CYS A 167 -4.72 11.12 -8.65
CA CYS A 167 -4.34 11.83 -9.87
C CYS A 167 -4.51 13.34 -9.74
N VAL A 168 -5.49 13.83 -8.96
CA VAL A 168 -5.76 15.28 -8.84
C VAL A 168 -4.57 16.04 -8.24
N PRO A 169 -4.11 15.74 -7.01
CA PRO A 169 -2.94 16.45 -6.44
C PRO A 169 -1.65 16.11 -7.20
N PHE A 170 -1.54 14.91 -7.78
CA PHE A 170 -0.38 14.56 -8.59
C PHE A 170 -0.27 15.42 -9.86
N LEU A 171 -1.36 15.65 -10.60
CA LEU A 171 -1.35 16.51 -11.79
C LEU A 171 -0.97 17.95 -11.44
N VAL A 172 -1.39 18.47 -10.29
CA VAL A 172 -0.97 19.81 -9.82
C VAL A 172 0.53 19.80 -9.49
N SER A 173 1.02 18.77 -8.83
CA SER A 173 2.45 18.61 -8.51
C SER A 173 3.31 18.44 -9.76
N LEU A 174 2.83 17.69 -10.75
CA LEU A 174 3.48 17.51 -12.04
C LEU A 174 3.50 18.83 -12.84
N ALA A 175 2.41 19.58 -12.84
CA ALA A 175 2.36 20.89 -13.48
C ALA A 175 3.37 21.87 -12.83
N ALA A 176 3.47 21.87 -11.50
CA ALA A 176 4.47 22.65 -10.80
C ALA A 176 5.90 22.21 -11.14
N TYR A 177 6.15 20.91 -11.31
CA TYR A 177 7.45 20.39 -11.77
C TYR A 177 7.75 20.85 -13.20
N ILE A 178 6.79 20.72 -14.12
CA ILE A 178 6.94 21.17 -15.53
C ILE A 178 7.23 22.68 -15.61
N CYS A 179 6.61 23.49 -14.75
CA CYS A 179 6.90 24.92 -14.66
C CYS A 179 8.26 25.23 -14.02
N GLY A 180 8.94 24.22 -13.46
CA GLY A 180 10.25 24.33 -12.82
C GLY A 180 11.40 24.61 -13.81
N PRO A 181 12.63 24.82 -13.27
CA PRO A 181 13.78 25.27 -14.05
C PRO A 181 14.27 24.27 -15.10
N ASP A 182 14.06 22.97 -14.86
CA ASP A 182 14.55 21.92 -15.75
C ASP A 182 13.71 21.77 -17.03
N MET A 183 12.53 22.42 -17.12
CA MET A 183 11.62 22.36 -18.27
C MET A 183 11.24 23.75 -18.80
N LEU A 184 10.29 24.44 -18.16
CA LEU A 184 9.80 25.74 -18.63
C LEU A 184 10.47 26.95 -17.96
N GLY A 185 11.04 26.77 -16.77
CA GLY A 185 11.78 27.80 -16.05
C GLY A 185 10.96 28.96 -15.49
N TYR A 186 9.64 28.82 -15.37
CA TYR A 186 8.76 29.90 -14.86
C TYR A 186 8.84 30.06 -13.34
N ILE A 187 9.12 28.98 -12.60
CA ILE A 187 9.24 28.99 -11.14
C ILE A 187 10.54 28.33 -10.69
N SER A 188 11.00 28.67 -9.48
CA SER A 188 12.17 28.03 -8.91
C SER A 188 11.90 26.57 -8.53
N ASN A 189 12.95 25.74 -8.54
CA ASN A 189 12.85 24.35 -8.07
C ASN A 189 12.27 24.26 -6.66
N ARG A 190 12.65 25.18 -5.77
CA ARG A 190 12.13 25.28 -4.41
C ARG A 190 10.61 25.52 -4.39
N LEU A 191 10.09 26.42 -5.22
CA LEU A 191 8.66 26.71 -5.29
C LEU A 191 7.89 25.51 -5.86
N SER A 192 8.44 24.82 -6.87
CA SER A 192 7.89 23.59 -7.41
C SER A 192 7.73 22.51 -6.32
N MET A 193 8.77 22.30 -5.51
CA MET A 193 8.73 21.37 -4.39
C MET A 193 7.69 21.77 -3.33
N ILE A 194 7.66 23.03 -2.92
CA ILE A 194 6.69 23.54 -1.94
C ILE A 194 5.27 23.27 -2.41
N ILE A 195 4.95 23.60 -3.66
CA ILE A 195 3.61 23.38 -4.24
C ILE A 195 3.27 21.88 -4.21
N GLY A 196 4.17 21.02 -4.71
CA GLY A 196 3.93 19.58 -4.78
C GLY A 196 3.67 18.95 -3.42
N PHE A 197 4.51 19.22 -2.45
CA PHE A 197 4.36 18.68 -1.10
C PHE A 197 3.19 19.27 -0.33
N ALA A 198 2.94 20.59 -0.46
CA ALA A 198 1.84 21.25 0.22
C ALA A 198 0.49 20.77 -0.31
N VAL A 199 0.31 20.71 -1.64
CA VAL A 199 -0.95 20.24 -2.24
C VAL A 199 -1.22 18.80 -1.85
N THR A 200 -0.21 17.93 -1.89
CA THR A 200 -0.35 16.52 -1.50
C THR A 200 -0.68 16.37 -0.02
N GLY A 201 0.03 17.08 0.87
CA GLY A 201 -0.20 17.01 2.31
C GLY A 201 -1.57 17.58 2.70
N ILE A 202 -1.98 18.72 2.13
CA ILE A 202 -3.31 19.32 2.38
C ILE A 202 -4.41 18.39 1.86
N TRP A 203 -4.26 17.83 0.66
CA TRP A 203 -5.19 16.84 0.12
C TRP A 203 -5.36 15.65 1.05
N TRP A 204 -4.25 15.02 1.47
CA TRP A 204 -4.27 13.90 2.39
C TRP A 204 -4.99 14.26 3.69
N LEU A 205 -4.71 15.41 4.30
CA LEU A 205 -5.37 15.83 5.52
C LEU A 205 -6.88 16.06 5.33
N VAL A 206 -7.26 16.86 4.32
CA VAL A 206 -8.66 17.27 4.11
C VAL A 206 -9.57 16.06 3.90
N VAL A 207 -9.17 15.12 3.04
CA VAL A 207 -10.00 13.95 2.77
C VAL A 207 -9.94 12.89 3.89
N THR A 208 -8.99 13.01 4.84
CA THR A 208 -8.94 12.17 6.05
C THR A 208 -9.89 12.67 7.16
N VAL A 209 -10.20 13.97 7.19
CA VAL A 209 -11.06 14.56 8.26
C VAL A 209 -12.39 13.81 8.48
N PRO A 210 -13.13 13.35 7.45
CA PRO A 210 -14.36 12.58 7.66
C PRO A 210 -14.12 11.31 8.48
N LEU A 211 -13.03 10.57 8.21
CA LEU A 211 -12.69 9.37 8.97
C LEU A 211 -12.29 9.71 10.40
N LEU A 212 -11.48 10.75 10.60
CA LEU A 212 -11.09 11.22 11.94
C LEU A 212 -12.31 11.62 12.79
N LYS A 213 -13.37 12.14 12.18
CA LYS A 213 -14.61 12.51 12.88
C LYS A 213 -15.51 11.31 13.15
N SER A 214 -15.73 10.44 12.16
CA SER A 214 -16.76 9.40 12.18
C SER A 214 -16.31 8.07 12.79
N TYR A 215 -15.01 7.74 12.78
CA TYR A 215 -14.51 6.44 13.24
C TYR A 215 -14.70 6.25 14.74
N LYS A 216 -15.19 5.06 15.07
CA LYS A 216 -15.29 4.54 16.45
C LYS A 216 -14.80 3.10 16.44
N GLN A 217 -13.83 2.78 17.26
CA GLN A 217 -13.35 1.41 17.45
C GLN A 217 -14.44 0.56 18.09
N VAL A 218 -14.86 -0.50 17.42
CA VAL A 218 -15.90 -1.43 17.86
C VAL A 218 -15.25 -2.70 18.41
N ASN A 219 -14.26 -3.23 17.68
CA ASN A 219 -13.54 -4.44 18.04
C ASN A 219 -12.23 -4.08 18.77
N TYR A 220 -12.06 -4.62 19.98
CA TYR A 220 -10.89 -4.40 20.83
C TYR A 220 -10.79 -5.52 21.87
N VAL A 221 -9.61 -5.73 22.41
CA VAL A 221 -9.38 -6.71 23.49
C VAL A 221 -9.99 -6.17 24.78
N SER A 222 -10.91 -6.94 25.41
CA SER A 222 -11.64 -6.47 26.58
C SER A 222 -10.75 -6.35 27.83
N GLU A 223 -11.07 -5.36 28.69
CA GLU A 223 -10.35 -5.02 29.94
C GLU A 223 -10.17 -6.20 30.93
N ALA A 224 -10.95 -7.27 30.82
CA ALA A 224 -10.78 -8.47 31.64
C ALA A 224 -9.39 -9.14 31.47
N ALA A 225 -8.74 -8.94 30.33
CA ALA A 225 -7.36 -9.37 30.10
C ALA A 225 -6.34 -8.39 30.67
N GLU A 226 -6.70 -7.12 30.87
CA GLU A 226 -5.83 -6.02 31.30
C GLU A 226 -5.73 -5.86 32.83
N ALA A 227 -6.66 -6.45 33.60
CA ALA A 227 -6.79 -6.26 35.06
C ALA A 227 -5.54 -6.65 35.90
N LYS A 228 -4.47 -7.12 35.28
CA LYS A 228 -3.20 -7.50 35.95
C LYS A 228 -2.11 -6.44 35.94
N SER A 229 -2.27 -5.30 35.28
CA SER A 229 -1.20 -4.28 35.23
C SER A 229 -1.71 -2.87 35.50
N LYS A 230 -1.60 -2.42 36.73
CA LYS A 230 -1.71 -0.99 37.08
C LYS A 230 -0.50 -0.27 36.45
N ASN A 231 -0.74 0.60 35.43
CA ASN A 231 0.22 1.50 34.79
C ASN A 231 1.61 0.87 34.49
N PRO A 232 1.74 0.00 33.50
CA PRO A 232 3.06 -0.40 33.06
C PRO A 232 3.75 0.79 32.38
N GLY A 233 4.97 1.11 32.79
CA GLY A 233 5.77 2.12 32.07
C GLY A 233 5.90 1.78 30.59
N ILE A 234 6.11 2.78 29.72
CA ILE A 234 6.18 2.66 28.25
C ILE A 234 7.07 1.50 27.80
N LEU A 235 8.21 1.29 28.44
CA LEU A 235 9.14 0.18 28.11
C LEU A 235 8.52 -1.20 28.31
N ARG A 236 7.69 -1.39 29.35
CA ARG A 236 6.98 -2.64 29.60
C ARG A 236 5.85 -2.87 28.61
N LEU A 237 5.15 -1.81 28.18
CA LEU A 237 4.15 -1.88 27.12
C LEU A 237 4.77 -2.33 25.80
N ILE A 238 5.90 -1.73 25.42
CA ILE A 238 6.63 -2.10 24.18
C ILE A 238 7.14 -3.54 24.27
N ALA A 239 7.78 -3.93 25.37
CA ALA A 239 8.28 -5.30 25.57
C ALA A 239 7.13 -6.31 25.58
N GLY A 240 6.00 -5.99 26.19
CA GLY A 240 4.77 -6.80 26.15
C GLY A 240 4.22 -6.97 24.74
N ALA A 241 4.17 -5.88 23.95
CA ALA A 241 3.74 -5.93 22.57
C ALA A 241 4.66 -6.82 21.70
N PHE A 242 5.98 -6.73 21.86
CA PHE A 242 6.91 -7.64 21.18
C PHE A 242 6.67 -9.10 21.55
N ALA A 243 6.54 -9.40 22.84
CA ALA A 243 6.26 -10.77 23.30
C ALA A 243 4.93 -11.30 22.74
N GLN A 244 3.90 -10.46 22.67
CA GLN A 244 2.61 -10.78 22.07
C GLN A 244 2.76 -11.08 20.57
N ILE A 245 3.45 -10.23 19.80
CA ILE A 245 3.70 -10.42 18.37
C ILE A 245 4.41 -11.75 18.10
N PHE A 246 5.46 -12.06 18.86
CA PHE A 246 6.14 -13.36 18.73
C PHE A 246 5.21 -14.52 19.06
N GLY A 247 4.34 -14.38 20.07
CA GLY A 247 3.30 -15.35 20.39
C GLY A 247 2.32 -15.57 19.24
N THR A 248 1.87 -14.48 18.62
CA THR A 248 0.93 -14.49 17.48
C THR A 248 1.60 -15.08 16.23
N ILE A 249 2.84 -14.74 15.93
CA ILE A 249 3.59 -15.34 14.82
C ILE A 249 3.73 -16.86 15.04
N LYS A 250 4.07 -17.31 16.26
CA LYS A 250 4.12 -18.74 16.62
C LYS A 250 2.74 -19.40 16.47
N LYS A 251 1.67 -18.74 16.90
CA LYS A 251 0.29 -19.21 16.74
C LYS A 251 -0.07 -19.37 15.25
N ILE A 252 0.21 -18.37 14.43
CA ILE A 252 0.02 -18.41 12.98
C ILE A 252 0.78 -19.57 12.35
N ALA A 253 2.05 -19.76 12.72
CA ALA A 253 2.89 -20.83 12.16
C ALA A 253 2.44 -22.25 12.58
N THR A 254 1.84 -22.41 13.78
CA THR A 254 1.54 -23.75 14.33
C THR A 254 0.05 -24.12 14.32
N LYS A 255 -0.83 -23.15 14.55
CA LYS A 255 -2.27 -23.38 14.74
C LYS A 255 -3.12 -22.81 13.61
N ASP A 256 -2.88 -21.55 13.24
CA ASP A 256 -3.70 -20.83 12.28
C ASP A 256 -3.10 -20.98 10.86
N LYS A 257 -2.99 -22.23 10.38
CA LYS A 257 -2.33 -22.55 9.10
C LYS A 257 -2.91 -21.82 7.91
N LYS A 258 -4.23 -21.57 7.89
CA LYS A 258 -4.89 -20.76 6.85
C LYS A 258 -4.30 -19.38 6.74
N VAL A 259 -4.15 -18.69 7.88
CA VAL A 259 -3.58 -17.34 7.95
C VAL A 259 -2.11 -17.34 7.53
N GLY A 260 -1.32 -18.31 8.03
CA GLY A 260 0.10 -18.44 7.69
C GLY A 260 0.33 -18.67 6.19
N LEU A 261 -0.38 -19.63 5.61
CA LEU A 261 -0.29 -19.94 4.18
C LEU A 261 -0.77 -18.79 3.30
N PHE A 262 -1.82 -18.08 3.74
CA PHE A 262 -2.26 -16.88 3.05
C PHE A 262 -1.20 -15.76 3.08
N LEU A 263 -0.54 -15.52 4.21
CA LEU A 263 0.53 -14.52 4.31
C LEU A 263 1.72 -14.86 3.41
N ILE A 264 2.08 -16.15 3.28
CA ILE A 264 3.13 -16.59 2.33
C ILE A 264 2.67 -16.35 0.89
N ALA A 265 1.43 -16.74 0.55
CA ALA A 265 0.86 -16.50 -0.77
C ALA A 265 0.86 -15.00 -1.09
N PHE A 266 0.36 -14.19 -0.15
CA PHE A 266 0.30 -12.73 -0.24
C PHE A 266 1.67 -12.12 -0.49
N PHE A 267 2.68 -12.49 0.31
CA PHE A 267 4.05 -12.03 0.13
C PHE A 267 4.55 -12.27 -1.29
N LEU A 268 4.38 -13.49 -1.79
CA LEU A 268 4.89 -13.86 -3.11
C LEU A 268 4.20 -13.06 -4.23
N TYR A 269 2.86 -13.09 -4.31
CA TYR A 269 2.22 -12.40 -5.43
C TYR A 269 2.28 -10.87 -5.30
N ILE A 270 2.31 -10.31 -4.07
CA ILE A 270 2.43 -8.86 -3.90
C ILE A 270 3.87 -8.38 -4.16
N ASP A 271 4.89 -9.23 -3.94
CA ASP A 271 6.27 -8.97 -4.37
C ASP A 271 6.33 -8.83 -5.90
N GLY A 272 5.71 -9.75 -6.64
CA GLY A 272 5.61 -9.62 -8.09
C GLY A 272 4.90 -8.34 -8.54
N VAL A 273 3.76 -8.01 -7.92
CA VAL A 273 3.01 -6.77 -8.21
C VAL A 273 3.86 -5.53 -7.92
N GLY A 274 4.41 -5.44 -6.71
CA GLY A 274 5.23 -4.30 -6.29
C GLY A 274 6.46 -4.12 -7.17
N THR A 275 7.14 -5.21 -7.51
CA THR A 275 8.32 -5.18 -8.39
C THR A 275 7.99 -4.61 -9.77
N ILE A 276 6.87 -5.00 -10.37
CA ILE A 276 6.43 -4.47 -11.68
C ILE A 276 6.12 -2.97 -11.58
N ILE A 277 5.41 -2.55 -10.51
CA ILE A 277 5.02 -1.16 -10.32
C ILE A 277 6.24 -0.27 -10.04
N ASP A 278 7.10 -0.68 -9.11
CA ASP A 278 8.27 0.09 -8.70
C ASP A 278 9.32 0.21 -9.81
N ASN A 279 9.36 -0.75 -10.73
CA ASN A 279 10.28 -0.77 -11.86
C ASN A 279 9.67 -0.36 -13.20
N CYS A 280 8.41 0.10 -13.25
CA CYS A 280 7.74 0.39 -14.52
C CYS A 280 8.49 1.41 -15.39
N ILE A 281 9.02 2.48 -14.78
CA ILE A 281 9.84 3.48 -15.49
C ILE A 281 11.19 2.89 -15.93
N ASN A 282 11.83 2.08 -15.10
CA ASN A 282 13.07 1.40 -15.45
C ASN A 282 12.88 0.44 -16.63
N ILE A 283 11.76 -0.29 -16.66
CA ILE A 283 11.39 -1.18 -17.78
C ILE A 283 11.27 -0.37 -19.08
N GLY A 284 10.53 0.74 -19.04
CA GLY A 284 10.38 1.60 -20.20
C GLY A 284 11.69 2.23 -20.66
N THR A 285 12.55 2.63 -19.72
CA THR A 285 13.86 3.23 -20.02
C THR A 285 14.81 2.20 -20.64
N ASP A 286 14.88 0.97 -20.14
CA ASP A 286 15.65 -0.12 -20.70
C ASP A 286 15.23 -0.46 -22.15
N LEU A 287 13.94 -0.32 -22.45
CA LEU A 287 13.38 -0.47 -23.78
C LEU A 287 13.53 0.78 -24.67
N LYS A 288 14.18 1.83 -24.14
CA LYS A 288 14.39 3.12 -24.83
C LYS A 288 13.09 3.80 -25.26
N LEU A 289 12.01 3.61 -24.50
CA LEU A 289 10.72 4.21 -24.79
C LEU A 289 10.72 5.70 -24.42
N ASP A 290 9.86 6.47 -25.09
CA ASP A 290 9.65 7.88 -24.80
C ASP A 290 9.17 8.11 -23.37
N SER A 291 9.83 9.01 -22.64
CA SER A 291 9.55 9.29 -21.22
C SER A 291 8.16 9.89 -21.02
N VAL A 292 7.68 10.71 -21.95
CA VAL A 292 6.34 11.30 -21.87
C VAL A 292 5.29 10.20 -22.02
N GLY A 293 5.48 9.30 -22.98
CA GLY A 293 4.62 8.13 -23.18
C GLY A 293 4.57 7.23 -21.93
N GLN A 294 5.69 7.02 -21.24
CA GLN A 294 5.73 6.25 -19.99
C GLN A 294 4.87 6.89 -18.89
N VAL A 295 4.95 8.21 -18.70
CA VAL A 295 4.13 8.93 -17.71
C VAL A 295 2.65 8.89 -18.08
N VAL A 296 2.31 9.02 -19.36
CA VAL A 296 0.92 8.89 -19.85
C VAL A 296 0.37 7.51 -19.54
N PHE A 297 1.13 6.43 -19.79
CA PHE A 297 0.69 5.08 -19.46
C PHE A 297 0.64 4.81 -17.96
N LEU A 298 1.50 5.45 -17.15
CA LEU A 298 1.37 5.41 -15.69
C LEU A 298 0.00 5.96 -15.23
N LEU A 299 -0.40 7.13 -15.74
CA LEU A 299 -1.72 7.72 -15.43
C LEU A 299 -2.86 6.88 -16.00
N PHE A 300 -2.71 6.35 -17.21
CA PHE A 300 -3.67 5.43 -17.81
C PHE A 300 -3.89 4.18 -16.93
N THR A 301 -2.81 3.61 -16.39
CA THR A 301 -2.89 2.48 -15.45
C THR A 301 -3.74 2.80 -14.23
N GLN A 302 -3.66 4.03 -13.69
CA GLN A 302 -4.49 4.45 -12.54
C GLN A 302 -6.00 4.44 -12.87
N VAL A 303 -6.36 4.92 -14.06
CA VAL A 303 -7.76 4.91 -14.53
C VAL A 303 -8.26 3.47 -14.71
N VAL A 304 -7.45 2.61 -15.35
CA VAL A 304 -7.79 1.20 -15.55
C VAL A 304 -7.89 0.48 -14.19
N ALA A 305 -6.99 0.76 -13.25
CA ALA A 305 -7.02 0.17 -11.91
C ALA A 305 -8.26 0.58 -11.10
N CYS A 306 -8.72 1.82 -11.27
CA CYS A 306 -10.00 2.25 -10.71
C CYS A 306 -11.16 1.40 -11.27
N ILE A 307 -11.26 1.29 -12.57
CA ILE A 307 -12.32 0.51 -13.23
C ILE A 307 -12.24 -0.96 -12.82
N GLY A 308 -11.04 -1.56 -12.87
CA GLY A 308 -10.80 -2.95 -12.46
C GLY A 308 -11.27 -3.19 -11.02
N SER A 309 -10.86 -2.34 -10.08
CA SER A 309 -11.28 -2.45 -8.67
C SER A 309 -12.80 -2.37 -8.49
N LEU A 310 -13.48 -1.48 -9.22
CA LEU A 310 -14.95 -1.37 -9.19
C LEU A 310 -15.64 -2.63 -9.75
N VAL A 311 -15.09 -3.20 -10.83
CA VAL A 311 -15.62 -4.41 -11.45
C VAL A 311 -15.48 -5.60 -10.49
N PHE A 312 -14.30 -5.83 -9.93
CA PHE A 312 -14.06 -6.93 -9.00
C PHE A 312 -14.82 -6.73 -7.68
N GLY A 313 -14.96 -5.49 -7.19
CA GLY A 313 -15.80 -5.17 -6.05
C GLY A 313 -17.27 -5.55 -6.26
N ARG A 314 -17.81 -5.38 -7.49
CA ARG A 314 -19.17 -5.85 -7.82
C ARG A 314 -19.22 -7.37 -7.98
N LEU A 315 -18.20 -7.98 -8.58
CA LEU A 315 -18.13 -9.43 -8.76
C LEU A 315 -18.03 -10.16 -7.41
N SER A 316 -17.44 -9.56 -6.39
CA SER A 316 -17.34 -10.15 -5.04
C SER A 316 -18.69 -10.38 -4.35
N GLN A 317 -19.75 -9.73 -4.82
CA GLN A 317 -21.11 -10.00 -4.37
C GLN A 317 -21.70 -11.32 -4.91
N LYS A 318 -21.10 -11.87 -5.97
CA LYS A 318 -21.57 -13.10 -6.66
C LYS A 318 -20.60 -14.27 -6.51
N TYR A 319 -19.30 -14.00 -6.39
CA TYR A 319 -18.25 -14.99 -6.37
C TYR A 319 -17.46 -14.91 -5.06
N LYS A 320 -16.91 -16.05 -4.63
CA LYS A 320 -16.03 -16.11 -3.44
C LYS A 320 -14.79 -15.24 -3.65
N THR A 321 -14.33 -14.56 -2.59
CA THR A 321 -13.13 -13.73 -2.60
C THR A 321 -11.91 -14.50 -3.13
N THR A 322 -11.73 -15.76 -2.72
CA THR A 322 -10.61 -16.63 -3.17
C THR A 322 -10.66 -16.89 -4.66
N THR A 323 -11.85 -17.11 -5.24
CA THR A 323 -11.99 -17.29 -6.71
C THR A 323 -11.55 -16.04 -7.47
N LEU A 324 -11.92 -14.86 -6.97
CA LEU A 324 -11.52 -13.59 -7.59
C LEU A 324 -10.01 -13.34 -7.44
N LEU A 325 -9.43 -13.71 -6.29
CA LEU A 325 -7.97 -13.67 -6.10
C LEU A 325 -7.24 -14.58 -7.10
N TYR A 326 -7.74 -15.80 -7.34
CA TYR A 326 -7.16 -16.69 -8.35
C TYR A 326 -7.20 -16.08 -9.75
N VAL A 327 -8.29 -15.42 -10.11
CA VAL A 327 -8.40 -14.72 -11.41
C VAL A 327 -7.39 -13.59 -11.52
N CYS A 328 -7.23 -12.78 -10.47
CA CYS A 328 -6.25 -11.69 -10.46
C CYS A 328 -4.81 -12.20 -10.55
N ILE A 329 -4.46 -13.26 -9.79
CA ILE A 329 -3.12 -13.87 -9.81
C ILE A 329 -2.83 -14.46 -11.19
N ALA A 330 -3.80 -15.18 -11.79
CA ALA A 330 -3.66 -15.72 -13.15
C ALA A 330 -3.53 -14.61 -14.20
N GLY A 331 -4.25 -13.50 -14.02
CA GLY A 331 -4.13 -12.31 -14.88
C GLY A 331 -2.74 -11.70 -14.83
N TYR A 332 -2.18 -11.50 -13.64
CA TYR A 332 -0.80 -11.04 -13.48
C TYR A 332 0.24 -12.02 -14.03
N PHE A 333 0.04 -13.31 -13.83
CA PHE A 333 0.88 -14.35 -14.44
C PHE A 333 0.93 -14.18 -15.96
N ALA A 334 -0.23 -14.00 -16.61
CA ALA A 334 -0.30 -13.76 -18.04
C ALA A 334 0.38 -12.46 -18.47
N VAL A 335 0.23 -11.37 -17.69
CA VAL A 335 0.91 -10.09 -17.93
C VAL A 335 2.44 -10.26 -17.87
N CYS A 336 2.96 -11.04 -16.91
CA CYS A 336 4.38 -11.33 -16.82
C CYS A 336 4.89 -12.08 -18.06
N LEU A 337 4.15 -13.07 -18.55
CA LEU A 337 4.53 -13.79 -19.78
C LEU A 337 4.47 -12.88 -21.01
N TYR A 338 3.46 -11.99 -21.07
CA TYR A 338 3.36 -11.01 -22.14
C TYR A 338 4.60 -10.09 -22.21
N ALA A 339 5.25 -9.81 -21.08
CA ALA A 339 6.46 -9.00 -21.04
C ALA A 339 7.60 -9.54 -21.92
N LEU A 340 7.61 -10.84 -22.24
CA LEU A 340 8.58 -11.42 -23.20
C LEU A 340 8.47 -10.84 -24.62
N THR A 341 7.31 -10.35 -25.00
CA THR A 341 7.03 -9.78 -26.31
C THR A 341 7.17 -8.26 -26.37
N LEU A 342 7.62 -7.65 -25.27
CA LEU A 342 7.63 -6.19 -25.12
C LEU A 342 8.82 -5.56 -25.85
N HIS A 343 8.58 -4.65 -26.81
CA HIS A 343 9.63 -3.98 -27.57
C HIS A 343 9.25 -2.57 -28.03
N ASP A 344 8.01 -2.15 -27.85
CA ASP A 344 7.55 -0.83 -28.27
C ASP A 344 6.60 -0.19 -27.26
N LEU A 345 6.26 1.08 -27.49
CA LEU A 345 5.38 1.85 -26.62
C LEU A 345 3.94 1.32 -26.60
N ILE A 346 3.47 0.73 -27.69
CA ILE A 346 2.12 0.14 -27.76
C ILE A 346 2.05 -1.13 -26.91
N GLY A 347 3.06 -2.01 -27.04
CA GLY A 347 3.20 -3.18 -26.18
C GLY A 347 3.27 -2.81 -24.69
N PHE A 348 4.04 -1.76 -24.35
CA PHE A 348 4.10 -1.21 -22.99
C PHE A 348 2.71 -0.74 -22.51
N GLY A 349 1.92 -0.10 -23.37
CA GLY A 349 0.54 0.30 -23.08
C GLY A 349 -0.40 -0.90 -22.85
N ILE A 350 -0.25 -1.98 -23.60
CA ILE A 350 -1.02 -3.23 -23.40
C ILE A 350 -0.65 -3.87 -22.06
N MET A 351 0.65 -3.90 -21.70
CA MET A 351 1.10 -4.38 -20.40
C MET A 351 0.53 -3.51 -19.27
N ALA A 352 0.59 -2.18 -19.41
CA ALA A 352 0.03 -1.22 -18.47
C ALA A 352 -1.48 -1.41 -18.27
N PHE A 353 -2.23 -1.69 -19.33
CA PHE A 353 -3.65 -2.06 -19.27
C PHE A 353 -3.86 -3.35 -18.46
N GLY A 354 -3.10 -4.40 -18.76
CA GLY A 354 -3.18 -5.66 -18.03
C GLY A 354 -2.87 -5.52 -16.54
N VAL A 355 -1.80 -4.79 -16.20
CA VAL A 355 -1.46 -4.44 -14.80
C VAL A 355 -2.62 -3.71 -14.15
N GLY A 356 -3.14 -2.65 -14.78
CA GLY A 356 -4.25 -1.86 -14.25
C GLY A 356 -5.49 -2.70 -13.98
N CYS A 357 -5.86 -3.64 -14.85
CA CYS A 357 -7.05 -4.50 -14.68
C CYS A 357 -7.04 -5.26 -13.34
N PHE A 358 -5.87 -5.68 -12.85
CA PHE A 358 -5.77 -6.58 -11.70
C PHE A 358 -5.13 -5.94 -10.47
N GLN A 359 -4.33 -4.88 -10.60
CA GLN A 359 -3.55 -4.27 -9.53
C GLN A 359 -4.40 -3.91 -8.32
N GLY A 360 -5.38 -3.06 -8.50
CA GLY A 360 -6.21 -2.59 -7.39
C GLY A 360 -7.11 -3.68 -6.84
N SER A 361 -7.60 -4.56 -7.72
CA SER A 361 -8.45 -5.68 -7.34
C SER A 361 -7.72 -6.70 -6.47
N LEU A 362 -6.49 -7.08 -6.84
CA LEU A 362 -5.68 -8.04 -6.10
C LEU A 362 -5.36 -7.51 -4.70
N GLN A 363 -4.95 -6.24 -4.58
CA GLN A 363 -4.66 -5.61 -3.29
C GLN A 363 -5.91 -5.47 -2.42
N ALA A 364 -7.02 -5.00 -3.00
CA ALA A 364 -8.28 -4.79 -2.28
C ALA A 364 -8.88 -6.09 -1.74
N LEU A 365 -8.89 -7.14 -2.57
CA LEU A 365 -9.41 -8.45 -2.18
C LEU A 365 -8.49 -9.16 -1.19
N SER A 366 -7.16 -8.98 -1.27
CA SER A 366 -6.21 -9.50 -0.28
C SER A 366 -6.44 -8.90 1.09
N ARG A 367 -6.60 -7.56 1.18
CA ARG A 367 -6.91 -6.85 2.42
C ARG A 367 -8.24 -7.31 3.03
N SER A 368 -9.28 -7.40 2.23
CA SER A 368 -10.60 -7.83 2.71
C SER A 368 -10.63 -9.31 3.08
N TYR A 369 -9.98 -10.18 2.32
CA TYR A 369 -9.87 -11.60 2.65
C TYR A 369 -9.13 -11.80 3.97
N PHE A 370 -8.01 -11.09 4.17
CA PHE A 370 -7.27 -11.14 5.43
C PHE A 370 -8.13 -10.69 6.60
N SER A 371 -8.89 -9.59 6.46
CA SER A 371 -9.83 -9.12 7.49
C SER A 371 -10.89 -10.16 7.88
N LYS A 372 -11.26 -11.06 6.97
CA LYS A 372 -12.27 -12.11 7.21
C LYS A 372 -11.74 -13.32 7.97
N ILE A 373 -10.44 -13.61 7.85
CA ILE A 373 -9.82 -14.82 8.42
C ILE A 373 -9.06 -14.57 9.73
N ILE A 374 -9.00 -13.32 10.20
CA ILE A 374 -8.33 -12.95 11.46
C ILE A 374 -9.36 -12.63 12.55
N PRO A 375 -8.97 -12.70 13.85
CA PRO A 375 -9.83 -12.25 14.95
C PRO A 375 -10.01 -10.72 14.89
N PRO A 376 -11.26 -10.21 14.87
CA PRO A 376 -11.53 -8.78 14.74
C PRO A 376 -10.94 -7.95 15.89
N GLU A 377 -10.87 -8.52 17.09
CA GLU A 377 -10.37 -7.88 18.31
C GLU A 377 -8.87 -7.56 18.22
N ASN A 378 -8.12 -8.40 17.51
CA ASN A 378 -6.67 -8.27 17.32
C ASN A 378 -6.31 -7.75 15.93
N SER A 379 -7.22 -7.08 15.24
CA SER A 379 -7.03 -6.65 13.86
C SER A 379 -5.80 -5.76 13.65
N GLY A 380 -5.47 -4.89 14.60
CA GLY A 380 -4.29 -4.04 14.52
C GLY A 380 -2.98 -4.82 14.55
N GLU A 381 -2.86 -5.80 15.47
CA GLU A 381 -1.70 -6.68 15.56
C GLU A 381 -1.52 -7.51 14.29
N TYR A 382 -2.59 -8.16 13.82
CA TYR A 382 -2.55 -8.98 12.61
C TYR A 382 -2.25 -8.16 11.35
N PHE A 383 -2.82 -6.97 11.21
CA PHE A 383 -2.48 -6.05 10.10
C PHE A 383 -1.08 -5.49 10.21
N GLY A 384 -0.54 -5.33 11.43
CA GLY A 384 0.88 -5.04 11.61
C GLY A 384 1.78 -6.14 11.06
N ILE A 385 1.44 -7.42 11.29
CA ILE A 385 2.15 -8.57 10.71
C ILE A 385 1.96 -8.60 9.18
N TYR A 386 0.75 -8.42 8.68
CA TYR A 386 0.44 -8.34 7.25
C TYR A 386 1.28 -7.27 6.54
N ASP A 387 1.47 -6.12 7.18
CA ASP A 387 2.26 -5.00 6.66
C ASP A 387 3.76 -5.32 6.54
N ILE A 388 4.31 -6.20 7.40
CA ILE A 388 5.69 -6.71 7.22
C ILE A 388 5.83 -7.44 5.89
N PHE A 389 4.87 -8.31 5.56
CA PHE A 389 4.87 -9.04 4.29
C PHE A 389 4.62 -8.09 3.11
N ALA A 390 3.72 -7.12 3.25
CA ALA A 390 3.46 -6.13 2.22
C ALA A 390 4.68 -5.24 1.91
N LYS A 391 5.45 -4.85 2.94
CA LYS A 391 6.65 -4.01 2.81
C LYS A 391 7.90 -4.77 2.41
N GLY A 392 7.96 -6.07 2.73
CA GLY A 392 8.97 -6.97 2.18
C GLY A 392 8.77 -7.25 0.69
N ALA A 393 7.59 -6.89 0.17
CA ALA A 393 7.28 -6.98 -1.25
C ALA A 393 8.18 -6.03 -2.08
N SER A 394 8.46 -6.42 -3.30
CA SER A 394 9.43 -5.82 -4.24
C SER A 394 10.90 -6.09 -3.90
N PHE A 395 11.22 -6.67 -2.74
CA PHE A 395 12.61 -6.98 -2.40
C PHE A 395 13.14 -8.17 -3.18
N LEU A 396 12.43 -9.31 -3.12
CA LEU A 396 12.87 -10.52 -3.84
C LEU A 396 12.79 -10.32 -5.35
N GLY A 397 11.74 -9.71 -5.84
CA GLY A 397 11.57 -9.43 -7.25
C GLY A 397 12.65 -8.49 -7.80
N SER A 398 13.04 -7.45 -7.05
CA SER A 398 14.15 -6.57 -7.44
C SER A 398 15.50 -7.31 -7.46
N LEU A 399 15.74 -8.23 -6.52
CA LEU A 399 16.93 -9.09 -6.54
C LEU A 399 16.93 -10.01 -7.77
N VAL A 400 15.78 -10.55 -8.16
CA VAL A 400 15.66 -11.39 -9.36
C VAL A 400 15.92 -10.56 -10.63
N ILE A 401 15.37 -9.34 -10.72
CA ILE A 401 15.67 -8.42 -11.83
C ILE A 401 17.19 -8.17 -11.92
N ALA A 402 17.82 -7.84 -10.79
CA ALA A 402 19.25 -7.60 -10.72
C ALA A 402 20.06 -8.84 -11.14
N ALA A 403 19.70 -10.02 -10.64
CA ALA A 403 20.38 -11.28 -10.99
C ALA A 403 20.28 -11.61 -12.48
N VAL A 404 19.08 -11.46 -13.08
CA VAL A 404 18.88 -11.68 -14.52
C VAL A 404 19.71 -10.69 -15.35
N LYS A 405 19.72 -9.41 -14.96
CA LYS A 405 20.52 -8.37 -15.66
C LYS A 405 22.02 -8.64 -15.55
N LEU A 406 22.53 -9.02 -14.38
CA LEU A 406 23.92 -9.38 -14.16
C LEU A 406 24.35 -10.64 -14.95
N ALA A 407 23.43 -11.58 -15.17
CA ALA A 407 23.62 -12.74 -16.01
C ALA A 407 23.56 -12.44 -17.52
N GLY A 408 23.41 -11.16 -17.92
CA GLY A 408 23.30 -10.73 -19.32
C GLY A 408 21.91 -10.90 -19.92
N GLY A 409 20.89 -11.17 -19.10
CA GLY A 409 19.50 -11.26 -19.54
C GLY A 409 18.88 -9.89 -19.83
N THR A 410 17.79 -9.90 -20.60
CA THR A 410 17.01 -8.68 -20.92
C THR A 410 16.03 -8.34 -19.79
N ILE A 411 15.54 -7.09 -19.76
CA ILE A 411 14.50 -6.67 -18.82
C ILE A 411 13.21 -7.46 -19.03
N ASN A 412 12.89 -7.83 -20.26
CA ASN A 412 11.74 -8.64 -20.62
C ASN A 412 11.77 -10.01 -19.89
N VAL A 413 12.92 -10.69 -19.93
CA VAL A 413 13.12 -11.96 -19.23
C VAL A 413 13.05 -11.76 -17.71
N ALA A 414 13.61 -10.67 -17.19
CA ALA A 414 13.56 -10.36 -15.77
C ALA A 414 12.11 -10.16 -15.27
N VAL A 415 11.30 -9.43 -16.03
CA VAL A 415 9.86 -9.24 -15.70
C VAL A 415 9.09 -10.56 -15.85
N ALA A 416 9.37 -11.34 -16.90
CA ALA A 416 8.71 -12.63 -17.10
C ALA A 416 9.00 -13.64 -15.99
N THR A 417 10.18 -13.60 -15.36
CA THR A 417 10.49 -14.46 -14.21
C THR A 417 9.61 -14.18 -13.00
N MET A 418 8.99 -13.00 -12.90
CA MET A 418 7.99 -12.71 -11.86
C MET A 418 6.78 -13.64 -11.95
N ALA A 419 6.50 -14.25 -13.09
CA ALA A 419 5.46 -15.26 -13.24
C ALA A 419 5.62 -16.40 -12.21
N ILE A 420 6.84 -16.74 -11.82
CA ILE A 420 7.12 -17.76 -10.79
C ILE A 420 6.50 -17.36 -9.45
N PHE A 421 6.61 -16.08 -9.05
CA PHE A 421 6.02 -15.60 -7.80
C PHE A 421 4.50 -15.74 -7.79
N PHE A 422 3.86 -15.42 -8.93
CA PHE A 422 2.41 -15.59 -9.07
C PHE A 422 2.00 -17.06 -9.09
N ALA A 423 2.76 -17.93 -9.77
CA ALA A 423 2.49 -19.36 -9.80
C ALA A 423 2.63 -20.00 -8.41
N VAL A 424 3.71 -19.71 -7.69
CA VAL A 424 3.94 -20.24 -6.34
C VAL A 424 2.94 -19.63 -5.36
N GLY A 425 2.68 -18.32 -5.45
CA GLY A 425 1.65 -17.64 -4.66
C GLY A 425 0.26 -18.24 -4.85
N PHE A 426 -0.10 -18.60 -6.10
CA PHE A 426 -1.34 -19.31 -6.40
C PHE A 426 -1.43 -20.66 -5.67
N VAL A 427 -0.35 -21.45 -5.68
CA VAL A 427 -0.29 -22.75 -4.99
C VAL A 427 -0.49 -22.56 -3.48
N PHE A 428 0.21 -21.62 -2.86
CA PHE A 428 0.05 -21.36 -1.42
C PHE A 428 -1.35 -20.84 -1.07
N LEU A 429 -1.96 -20.00 -1.91
CA LEU A 429 -3.35 -19.57 -1.72
C LEU A 429 -4.33 -20.75 -1.84
N ARG A 430 -4.08 -21.67 -2.76
CA ARG A 430 -4.88 -22.89 -2.91
C ARG A 430 -4.76 -23.80 -1.66
N LEU A 431 -3.55 -23.92 -1.12
CA LEU A 431 -3.32 -24.64 0.12
C LEU A 431 -4.01 -23.93 1.31
N ALA A 432 -3.95 -22.60 1.39
CA ALA A 432 -4.65 -21.86 2.42
C ALA A 432 -6.17 -22.07 2.36
N ASP A 433 -6.76 -22.12 1.17
CA ASP A 433 -8.20 -22.32 0.96
C ASP A 433 -8.67 -23.73 1.34
N SER A 434 -7.77 -24.73 1.40
CA SER A 434 -8.07 -26.10 1.85
C SER A 434 -8.21 -26.23 3.37
N TYR A 435 -7.79 -25.25 4.15
CA TYR A 435 -7.97 -25.23 5.60
C TYR A 435 -9.20 -24.42 5.99
N ASP A 436 -9.91 -24.88 7.02
CA ASP A 436 -11.00 -24.10 7.61
C ASP A 436 -10.47 -22.83 8.24
N ALA A 437 -11.28 -21.77 8.20
CA ALA A 437 -10.95 -20.55 8.93
C ALA A 437 -10.89 -20.87 10.43
N PRO A 438 -9.89 -20.35 11.17
CA PRO A 438 -9.88 -20.46 12.62
C PRO A 438 -11.22 -19.96 13.13
N GLY A 439 -11.86 -20.67 14.08
CA GLY A 439 -13.25 -20.53 14.53
C GLY A 439 -13.81 -19.13 14.91
N TYR A 440 -13.33 -18.10 14.25
CA TYR A 440 -13.79 -16.69 14.29
C TYR A 440 -14.99 -16.43 13.36
N GLU A 441 -15.53 -17.47 12.72
CA GLU A 441 -16.68 -17.40 11.80
C GLU A 441 -18.05 -17.46 12.53
N LYS A 442 -18.11 -17.10 13.81
CA LYS A 442 -19.40 -17.03 14.50
C LYS A 442 -19.94 -15.62 14.55
#